data_7de3c6ab6a980bc51e38e1cf90143d93
#
_entry.id   7de3c6ab6a980bc51e38e1cf90143d93
#
_cell.length_a   1.000
_cell.length_b   1.000
_cell.length_c   1.000
_cell.angle_alpha   90.00
_cell.angle_beta   90.00
_cell.angle_gamma   90.00
#
_symmetry.space_group_name_H-M   'P 1'
#
loop_
_entity.id
_entity.type
_entity.pdbx_description
1 polymer ?
#
loop_
_entity_poly.entity_id
_entity_poly.type
_entity_poly.pdbx_seq_one_letter_code
_entity_poly.pdbx_strand_id
1 'polypeptide(L)'
;MLKADQAIASSKHHVTSQRVHALIASGELTGNLPALAVSIRTVARVVKEIRGRIKRTAHNRFLKLHHQPGEAQLDFGEVEMLHDGYEERHFILVMSFPFSNFRLAQVLPAQNFECLAFGLQQIFAIIGHIPNTIRCDNMSTAVAKVIRRGDLAQGECDIDPRDHPRKLTQNFKALTAHYGFLPEFCNPAAGNEKGSVENAVGWIRRNFFCPLRRFNG
;
A
#
# COMPACT_ATOMS: atom_id res chain seq x y z
N MET A 1 6.67 31.14 -15.16
CA MET A 1 7.26 29.89 -14.66
C MET A 1 6.65 29.44 -13.32
N LEU A 2 6.58 30.29 -12.29
CA LEU A 2 6.04 29.94 -10.96
C LEU A 2 4.60 29.38 -10.94
N LYS A 3 3.67 29.88 -11.77
CA LYS A 3 2.26 29.40 -11.81
C LYS A 3 2.11 27.98 -12.39
N ALA A 4 2.91 27.63 -13.39
CA ALA A 4 2.88 26.28 -13.98
C ALA A 4 3.47 25.23 -13.01
N ASP A 5 4.56 25.59 -12.31
CA ASP A 5 5.17 24.73 -11.29
C ASP A 5 4.21 24.48 -10.13
N GLN A 6 3.46 25.51 -9.68
CA GLN A 6 2.44 25.39 -8.64
C GLN A 6 1.24 24.53 -9.09
N ALA A 7 0.75 24.69 -10.31
CA ALA A 7 -0.35 23.91 -10.86
C ALA A 7 0.02 22.42 -10.98
N ILE A 8 1.28 22.10 -11.32
CA ILE A 8 1.78 20.72 -11.40
C ILE A 8 1.99 20.11 -9.99
N ALA A 9 2.40 20.91 -9.01
CA ALA A 9 2.71 20.47 -7.66
C ALA A 9 1.48 20.35 -6.75
N SER A 10 0.44 21.16 -6.96
CA SER A 10 -0.70 21.28 -6.04
C SER A 10 -1.84 20.29 -6.29
N SER A 11 -1.83 19.58 -7.41
CA SER A 11 -2.92 18.65 -7.71
C SER A 11 -2.70 17.28 -7.07
N LYS A 12 -3.69 16.84 -6.29
CA LYS A 12 -3.77 15.48 -5.72
C LYS A 12 -3.75 14.39 -6.82
N HIS A 13 -4.11 14.78 -8.04
CA HIS A 13 -4.04 13.96 -9.25
C HIS A 13 -3.01 14.55 -10.20
N HIS A 14 -2.13 13.74 -10.74
CA HIS A 14 -1.09 14.18 -11.68
C HIS A 14 -1.71 14.78 -12.94
N VAL A 15 -1.60 16.09 -13.13
CA VAL A 15 -2.03 16.78 -14.35
C VAL A 15 -1.25 16.21 -15.55
N THR A 16 -1.96 15.73 -16.58
CA THR A 16 -1.31 15.15 -17.79
C THR A 16 -0.62 16.25 -18.62
N SER A 17 0.40 15.87 -19.39
CA SER A 17 1.07 16.81 -20.31
C SER A 17 0.11 17.37 -21.37
N GLN A 18 -0.91 16.60 -21.77
CA GLN A 18 -1.98 17.05 -22.66
C GLN A 18 -2.83 18.15 -22.02
N ARG A 19 -3.20 18.01 -20.74
CA ARG A 19 -3.95 19.05 -20.05
C ARG A 19 -3.11 20.32 -19.86
N VAL A 20 -1.83 20.20 -19.51
CA VAL A 20 -0.93 21.36 -19.43
C VAL A 20 -0.81 22.06 -20.79
N HIS A 21 -0.70 21.31 -21.89
CA HIS A 21 -0.67 21.85 -23.24
C HIS A 21 -1.98 22.61 -23.57
N ALA A 22 -3.13 22.04 -23.26
CA ALA A 22 -4.44 22.68 -23.45
C ALA A 22 -4.57 23.99 -22.65
N LEU A 23 -4.11 24.00 -21.40
CA LEU A 23 -4.13 25.20 -20.52
C LEU A 23 -3.16 26.30 -21.01
N ILE A 24 -2.07 25.95 -21.67
CA ILE A 24 -1.18 26.90 -22.35
C ILE A 24 -1.86 27.47 -23.59
N ALA A 25 -2.49 26.61 -24.41
CA ALA A 25 -3.18 27.01 -25.62
C ALA A 25 -4.41 27.90 -25.34
N SER A 26 -5.13 27.66 -24.24
CA SER A 26 -6.26 28.51 -23.80
C SER A 26 -5.83 29.83 -23.12
N GLY A 27 -4.55 29.98 -22.80
CA GLY A 27 -4.05 31.16 -22.08
C GLY A 27 -4.27 31.12 -20.56
N GLU A 28 -4.94 30.10 -20.02
CA GLU A 28 -5.23 29.96 -18.58
C GLU A 28 -3.96 29.92 -17.70
N LEU A 29 -2.88 29.31 -18.19
CA LEU A 29 -1.58 29.26 -17.50
C LEU A 29 -0.65 30.45 -17.83
N THR A 30 -0.83 31.08 -18.98
CA THR A 30 0.04 32.16 -19.47
C THR A 30 -0.45 33.54 -19.05
N GLY A 31 -1.70 33.65 -18.59
CA GLY A 31 -2.33 34.92 -18.22
C GLY A 31 -2.35 35.89 -19.42
N ASN A 32 -1.80 37.09 -19.26
CA ASN A 32 -1.76 38.12 -20.31
C ASN A 32 -0.68 37.90 -21.39
N LEU A 33 0.05 36.80 -21.36
CA LEU A 33 1.02 36.48 -22.42
C LEU A 33 0.32 35.91 -23.65
N PRO A 34 0.76 36.22 -24.87
CA PRO A 34 0.16 35.68 -26.08
C PRO A 34 0.22 34.14 -26.05
N ALA A 35 -0.81 33.49 -26.60
CA ALA A 35 -0.89 32.04 -26.70
C ALA A 35 0.37 31.51 -27.45
N LEU A 36 1.20 30.81 -26.72
CA LEU A 36 2.45 30.21 -27.30
C LEU A 36 2.05 28.95 -28.05
N ALA A 37 2.28 28.96 -29.36
CA ALA A 37 2.18 27.76 -30.20
C ALA A 37 3.32 26.78 -29.86
N VAL A 38 3.19 26.06 -28.79
CA VAL A 38 4.18 25.09 -28.30
C VAL A 38 3.73 23.68 -28.63
N SER A 39 4.63 22.84 -29.19
CA SER A 39 4.27 21.46 -29.45
C SER A 39 4.05 20.65 -28.15
N ILE A 40 3.12 19.69 -28.20
CA ILE A 40 2.87 18.78 -27.06
C ILE A 40 4.14 18.03 -26.61
N ARG A 41 5.04 17.72 -27.56
CA ARG A 41 6.32 17.06 -27.25
C ARG A 41 7.22 17.96 -26.38
N THR A 42 7.25 19.27 -26.66
CA THR A 42 7.99 20.25 -25.85
C THR A 42 7.40 20.35 -24.45
N VAL A 43 6.07 20.45 -24.35
CA VAL A 43 5.36 20.49 -23.05
C VAL A 43 5.64 19.21 -22.26
N ALA A 44 5.56 18.04 -22.88
CA ALA A 44 5.83 16.76 -22.22
C ALA A 44 7.26 16.68 -21.66
N ARG A 45 8.26 17.17 -22.40
CA ARG A 45 9.66 17.24 -21.95
C ARG A 45 9.79 18.13 -20.71
N VAL A 46 9.23 19.34 -20.74
CA VAL A 46 9.27 20.28 -19.62
C VAL A 46 8.54 19.75 -18.38
N VAL A 47 7.35 19.17 -18.55
CA VAL A 47 6.60 18.54 -17.47
C VAL A 47 7.38 17.39 -16.82
N LYS A 48 8.06 16.57 -17.63
CA LYS A 48 8.94 15.48 -17.13
C LYS A 48 10.10 16.04 -16.31
N GLU A 49 10.72 17.12 -16.77
CA GLU A 49 11.83 17.77 -16.06
C GLU A 49 11.37 18.39 -14.73
N ILE A 50 10.23 19.11 -14.72
CA ILE A 50 9.64 19.70 -13.51
C ILE A 50 9.31 18.60 -12.49
N ARG A 51 8.67 17.51 -12.93
CA ARG A 51 8.39 16.37 -12.07
C ARG A 51 9.65 15.72 -11.51
N GLY A 52 10.72 15.65 -12.31
CA GLY A 52 12.01 15.15 -11.85
C GLY A 52 12.64 16.03 -10.75
N ARG A 53 12.46 17.35 -10.85
CA ARG A 53 12.89 18.32 -9.80
C ARG A 53 12.06 18.16 -8.52
N ILE A 54 10.74 18.14 -8.66
CA ILE A 54 9.81 17.97 -7.54
C ILE A 54 10.07 16.65 -6.79
N LYS A 55 10.24 15.53 -7.52
CA LYS A 55 10.57 14.23 -6.93
C LYS A 55 11.89 14.26 -6.17
N ARG A 56 12.94 14.91 -6.72
CA ARG A 56 14.22 15.04 -6.02
C ARG A 56 14.10 15.82 -4.72
N THR A 57 13.33 16.90 -4.72
CA THR A 57 13.09 17.71 -3.50
C THR A 57 12.22 16.96 -2.47
N ALA A 58 11.27 16.14 -2.93
CA ALA A 58 10.45 15.30 -2.06
C ALA A 58 11.23 14.10 -1.51
N HIS A 59 12.11 13.50 -2.30
CA HIS A 59 12.91 12.32 -1.89
C HIS A 59 13.83 12.61 -0.70
N ASN A 60 14.28 13.84 -0.53
CA ASN A 60 15.06 14.27 0.62
C ASN A 60 14.25 14.37 1.94
N ARG A 61 12.94 14.17 1.89
CA ARG A 61 12.04 14.21 3.07
C ARG A 61 11.62 12.83 3.59
N PHE A 62 11.96 11.75 2.87
CA PHE A 62 11.64 10.40 3.31
C PHE A 62 12.80 9.82 4.10
N LEU A 63 12.62 9.64 5.40
CA LEU A 63 13.50 8.82 6.22
C LEU A 63 13.39 7.37 5.71
N LYS A 64 14.53 6.78 5.40
CA LYS A 64 14.58 5.36 5.07
C LYS A 64 14.23 4.58 6.34
N LEU A 65 13.13 3.85 6.31
CA LEU A 65 12.77 2.97 7.40
C LEU A 65 13.83 1.87 7.51
N HIS A 66 14.44 1.76 8.68
CA HIS A 66 15.31 0.65 9.03
C HIS A 66 14.44 -0.47 9.58
N HIS A 67 14.43 -1.61 8.88
CA HIS A 67 13.75 -2.80 9.33
C HIS A 67 14.73 -3.72 10.07
N GLN A 68 14.24 -4.30 11.17
CA GLN A 68 15.04 -5.25 11.95
C GLN A 68 14.80 -6.68 11.49
N PRO A 69 15.75 -7.62 11.72
CA PRO A 69 15.46 -9.04 11.57
C PRO A 69 14.28 -9.44 12.45
N GLY A 70 13.38 -10.29 11.90
CA GLY A 70 12.18 -10.72 12.63
C GLY A 70 10.96 -9.81 12.46
N GLU A 71 11.09 -8.68 11.72
CA GLU A 71 9.94 -7.87 11.30
C GLU A 71 9.35 -8.41 10.00
N ALA A 72 8.03 -8.57 9.96
CA ALA A 72 7.27 -8.90 8.76
C ALA A 72 6.19 -7.85 8.46
N GLN A 73 5.81 -7.75 7.21
CA GLN A 73 4.66 -6.97 6.75
C GLN A 73 3.64 -7.91 6.12
N LEU A 74 2.37 -7.73 6.44
CA LEU A 74 1.25 -8.56 6.01
C LEU A 74 0.21 -7.74 5.27
N ASP A 75 -0.26 -8.26 4.13
CA ASP A 75 -1.31 -7.63 3.35
C ASP A 75 -2.14 -8.66 2.59
N PHE A 76 -3.40 -8.32 2.33
CA PHE A 76 -4.23 -9.02 1.37
C PHE A 76 -4.11 -8.42 -0.03
N GLY A 77 -4.14 -9.27 -1.03
CA GLY A 77 -4.26 -8.88 -2.42
C GLY A 77 -5.36 -9.67 -3.10
N GLU A 78 -6.02 -9.10 -4.11
CA GLU A 78 -6.97 -9.80 -4.96
C GLU A 78 -6.23 -10.35 -6.19
N VAL A 79 -6.61 -11.54 -6.63
CA VAL A 79 -6.11 -12.20 -7.85
C VAL A 79 -7.27 -12.83 -8.60
N GLU A 80 -7.13 -12.93 -9.92
CA GLU A 80 -8.06 -13.65 -10.76
C GLU A 80 -7.41 -14.94 -11.22
N MET A 81 -8.17 -16.04 -11.21
CA MET A 81 -7.75 -17.36 -11.62
C MET A 81 -8.83 -18.02 -12.46
N LEU A 82 -8.44 -18.99 -13.29
CA LEU A 82 -9.36 -19.83 -14.05
C LEU A 82 -9.58 -21.15 -13.30
N HIS A 83 -10.82 -21.36 -12.85
CA HIS A 83 -11.26 -22.61 -12.26
C HIS A 83 -12.30 -23.25 -13.20
N ASP A 84 -11.98 -24.42 -13.71
CA ASP A 84 -12.81 -25.15 -14.70
C ASP A 84 -13.24 -24.31 -15.92
N GLY A 85 -12.38 -23.37 -16.33
CA GLY A 85 -12.61 -22.48 -17.47
C GLY A 85 -13.37 -21.19 -17.16
N TYR A 86 -13.79 -20.97 -15.93
CA TYR A 86 -14.43 -19.74 -15.47
C TYR A 86 -13.44 -18.86 -14.71
N GLU A 87 -13.53 -17.55 -14.93
CA GLU A 87 -12.75 -16.58 -14.16
C GLU A 87 -13.36 -16.41 -12.77
N GLU A 88 -12.56 -16.68 -11.75
CA GLU A 88 -12.95 -16.53 -10.34
C GLU A 88 -12.00 -15.57 -9.64
N ARG A 89 -12.57 -14.75 -8.77
CA ARG A 89 -11.82 -13.87 -7.88
C ARG A 89 -11.42 -14.64 -6.63
N HIS A 90 -10.12 -14.62 -6.36
CA HIS A 90 -9.53 -15.15 -5.14
C HIS A 90 -8.70 -14.08 -4.43
N PHE A 91 -8.23 -14.41 -3.23
CA PHE A 91 -7.38 -13.54 -2.45
C PHE A 91 -6.03 -14.20 -2.23
N ILE A 92 -5.01 -13.38 -2.04
CA ILE A 92 -3.71 -13.82 -1.57
C ILE A 92 -3.38 -13.11 -0.27
N LEU A 93 -2.96 -13.87 0.73
CA LEU A 93 -2.32 -13.31 1.92
C LEU A 93 -0.82 -13.28 1.66
N VAL A 94 -0.23 -12.10 1.63
CA VAL A 94 1.19 -11.91 1.34
C VAL A 94 1.91 -11.49 2.60
N MET A 95 2.94 -12.24 2.98
CA MET A 95 3.88 -11.86 4.03
C MET A 95 5.22 -11.52 3.40
N SER A 96 5.74 -10.34 3.68
CA SER A 96 7.05 -9.89 3.24
C SER A 96 7.95 -9.56 4.42
N PHE A 97 9.24 -9.86 4.30
CA PHE A 97 10.28 -9.57 5.28
C PHE A 97 11.19 -8.47 4.72
N PRO A 98 10.98 -7.19 5.09
CA PRO A 98 11.70 -6.08 4.48
C PRO A 98 13.21 -6.13 4.67
N PHE A 99 13.69 -6.76 5.76
CA PHE A 99 15.12 -6.92 6.02
C PHE A 99 15.81 -7.82 4.99
N SER A 100 15.21 -8.98 4.66
CA SER A 100 15.76 -9.98 3.73
C SER A 100 15.21 -9.89 2.31
N ASN A 101 14.14 -9.11 2.09
CA ASN A 101 13.32 -9.14 0.88
C ASN A 101 12.67 -10.50 0.57
N PHE A 102 12.64 -11.42 1.54
CA PHE A 102 11.93 -12.68 1.42
C PHE A 102 10.42 -12.45 1.42
N ARG A 103 9.67 -13.26 0.67
CA ARG A 103 8.23 -13.11 0.49
C ARG A 103 7.56 -14.46 0.38
N LEU A 104 6.40 -14.57 0.98
CA LEU A 104 5.50 -15.74 0.85
C LEU A 104 4.09 -15.24 0.54
N ALA A 105 3.34 -16.08 -0.16
CA ALA A 105 1.94 -15.83 -0.42
C ALA A 105 1.15 -17.13 -0.28
N GLN A 106 -0.03 -17.02 0.33
CA GLN A 106 -1.03 -18.09 0.41
C GLN A 106 -2.28 -17.66 -0.35
N VAL A 107 -2.75 -18.49 -1.27
CA VAL A 107 -4.02 -18.27 -1.97
C VAL A 107 -5.17 -18.66 -1.04
N LEU A 108 -6.22 -17.84 -1.02
CA LEU A 108 -7.36 -17.94 -0.11
C LEU A 108 -8.66 -17.66 -0.87
N PRO A 109 -9.78 -18.30 -0.50
CA PRO A 109 -11.06 -18.06 -1.16
C PRO A 109 -11.72 -16.74 -0.76
N ALA A 110 -11.37 -16.18 0.41
CA ALA A 110 -12.00 -14.96 0.93
C ALA A 110 -11.02 -14.11 1.77
N GLN A 111 -11.42 -12.88 2.03
CA GLN A 111 -10.72 -11.95 2.93
C GLN A 111 -11.50 -11.84 4.25
N ASN A 112 -11.55 -12.92 5.02
CA ASN A 112 -12.16 -13.00 6.34
C ASN A 112 -11.16 -13.46 7.39
N PHE A 113 -11.59 -13.55 8.67
CA PHE A 113 -10.70 -13.92 9.77
C PHE A 113 -10.23 -15.38 9.66
N GLU A 114 -11.07 -16.29 9.24
CA GLU A 114 -10.76 -17.71 9.09
C GLU A 114 -9.66 -17.91 8.05
N CYS A 115 -9.78 -17.22 6.91
CA CYS A 115 -8.77 -17.20 5.86
C CYS A 115 -7.46 -16.55 6.33
N LEU A 116 -7.53 -15.47 7.12
CA LEU A 116 -6.34 -14.86 7.72
C LEU A 116 -5.61 -15.84 8.64
N ALA A 117 -6.34 -16.49 9.56
CA ALA A 117 -5.77 -17.45 10.50
C ALA A 117 -5.16 -18.66 9.79
N PHE A 118 -5.88 -19.23 8.83
CA PHE A 118 -5.37 -20.33 8.00
C PHE A 118 -4.13 -19.91 7.20
N GLY A 119 -4.17 -18.77 6.54
CA GLY A 119 -3.05 -18.25 5.75
C GLY A 119 -1.80 -18.03 6.59
N LEU A 120 -1.93 -17.46 7.78
CA LEU A 120 -0.82 -17.30 8.73
C LEU A 120 -0.27 -18.64 9.19
N GLN A 121 -1.14 -19.59 9.51
CA GLN A 121 -0.73 -20.94 9.89
C GLN A 121 0.12 -21.60 8.79
N GLN A 122 -0.32 -21.55 7.53
CA GLN A 122 0.41 -22.10 6.41
C GLN A 122 1.77 -21.41 6.21
N ILE A 123 1.79 -20.08 6.26
CA ILE A 123 3.01 -19.29 6.12
C ILE A 123 4.01 -19.61 7.23
N PHE A 124 3.56 -19.68 8.49
CA PHE A 124 4.42 -20.00 9.63
C PHE A 124 4.97 -21.43 9.56
N ALA A 125 4.15 -22.39 9.09
CA ALA A 125 4.59 -23.77 8.87
C ALA A 125 5.70 -23.87 7.81
N ILE A 126 5.60 -23.08 6.71
CA ILE A 126 6.63 -23.05 5.66
C ILE A 126 7.92 -22.40 6.16
N ILE A 127 7.82 -21.32 6.94
CA ILE A 127 8.99 -20.60 7.47
C ILE A 127 9.67 -21.40 8.61
N GLY A 128 8.89 -22.20 9.35
CA GLY A 128 9.33 -22.88 10.56
C GLY A 128 9.52 -21.95 11.78
N HIS A 129 9.15 -20.68 11.65
CA HIS A 129 9.27 -19.65 12.67
C HIS A 129 8.13 -18.64 12.62
N ILE A 130 7.90 -17.96 13.74
CA ILE A 130 6.94 -16.86 13.85
C ILE A 130 7.74 -15.56 13.94
N PRO A 131 7.45 -14.53 13.10
CA PRO A 131 8.07 -13.23 13.22
C PRO A 131 7.77 -12.58 14.58
N ASN A 132 8.72 -11.83 15.12
CA ASN A 132 8.52 -11.13 16.39
C ASN A 132 7.44 -10.04 16.26
N THR A 133 7.46 -9.34 15.13
CA THR A 133 6.54 -8.24 14.85
C THR A 133 5.93 -8.41 13.47
N ILE A 134 4.61 -8.28 13.38
CA ILE A 134 3.89 -8.32 12.11
C ILE A 134 3.15 -7.00 11.94
N ARG A 135 3.57 -6.22 10.93
CA ARG A 135 2.91 -4.96 10.56
C ARG A 135 1.80 -5.21 9.55
N CYS A 136 0.59 -4.84 9.93
CA CYS A 136 -0.62 -5.00 9.13
C CYS A 136 -1.20 -3.64 8.73
N ASP A 137 -2.07 -3.64 7.72
CA ASP A 137 -3.00 -2.51 7.53
C ASP A 137 -4.15 -2.58 8.53
N ASN A 138 -4.97 -1.52 8.58
CA ASN A 138 -6.19 -1.47 9.39
C ASN A 138 -7.30 -2.35 8.79
N MET A 139 -6.99 -3.63 8.54
CA MET A 139 -7.95 -4.57 8.00
C MET A 139 -9.06 -4.87 9.02
N SER A 140 -10.31 -4.95 8.57
CA SER A 140 -11.48 -5.21 9.42
C SER A 140 -11.42 -6.56 10.16
N THR A 141 -10.66 -7.51 9.65
CA THR A 141 -10.40 -8.80 10.30
C THR A 141 -9.57 -8.69 11.58
N ALA A 142 -8.73 -7.65 11.69
CA ALA A 142 -7.84 -7.41 12.81
C ALA A 142 -8.32 -6.25 13.71
N VAL A 143 -8.78 -5.16 13.10
CA VAL A 143 -9.13 -3.91 13.80
C VAL A 143 -10.65 -3.73 13.83
N ALA A 144 -11.25 -3.78 15.01
CA ALA A 144 -12.67 -3.50 15.21
C ALA A 144 -12.98 -1.99 15.10
N LYS A 145 -12.10 -1.13 15.62
CA LYS A 145 -12.28 0.33 15.60
C LYS A 145 -10.94 1.06 15.68
N VAL A 146 -10.76 2.06 14.84
CA VAL A 146 -9.70 3.07 15.00
C VAL A 146 -10.28 4.21 15.82
N ILE A 147 -9.67 4.52 16.95
CA ILE A 147 -10.16 5.52 17.92
C ILE A 147 -9.51 6.87 17.60
N ARG A 148 -10.29 7.96 17.62
CA ARG A 148 -9.73 9.31 17.49
C ARG A 148 -9.08 9.73 18.80
N ARG A 149 -7.95 10.47 18.72
CA ARG A 149 -7.17 10.89 19.91
C ARG A 149 -7.97 11.61 20.99
N GLY A 150 -9.10 12.24 20.66
CA GLY A 150 -9.97 12.94 21.62
C GLY A 150 -10.99 12.05 22.32
N ASP A 151 -11.19 10.82 21.85
CA ASP A 151 -12.28 9.95 22.30
C ASP A 151 -11.78 8.81 23.21
N LEU A 152 -10.54 8.92 23.72
CA LEU A 152 -9.96 7.89 24.60
C LEU A 152 -10.55 7.98 26.02
N ALA A 153 -11.49 7.11 26.34
CA ALA A 153 -11.75 6.75 27.72
C ALA A 153 -10.65 5.78 28.21
N GLN A 154 -10.22 5.92 29.47
CA GLN A 154 -9.17 5.06 30.05
C GLN A 154 -9.56 3.58 29.95
N GLY A 155 -8.73 2.76 29.30
CA GLY A 155 -8.91 1.32 29.18
C GLY A 155 -9.51 0.80 27.87
N GLU A 156 -9.87 1.66 26.92
CA GLU A 156 -10.50 1.23 25.66
C GLU A 156 -9.52 0.93 24.49
N CYS A 157 -8.22 1.04 24.72
CA CYS A 157 -7.20 0.88 23.68
C CYS A 157 -6.33 -0.35 23.91
N ASP A 158 -6.19 -1.18 22.88
CA ASP A 158 -5.35 -2.38 22.92
C ASP A 158 -3.91 -2.12 22.42
N ILE A 159 -3.66 -0.97 21.82
CA ILE A 159 -2.37 -0.58 21.23
C ILE A 159 -2.01 0.84 21.66
N ASP A 160 -0.71 1.10 21.83
CA ASP A 160 -0.13 2.34 22.35
C ASP A 160 -0.88 3.60 21.83
N PRO A 161 -1.41 4.42 22.75
CA PRO A 161 -2.18 5.62 22.40
C PRO A 161 -1.39 6.68 21.64
N ARG A 162 -0.05 6.59 21.59
CA ARG A 162 0.81 7.56 20.89
C ARG A 162 0.66 7.49 19.37
N ASP A 163 0.29 6.30 18.84
CA ASP A 163 0.20 6.01 17.41
C ASP A 163 -1.20 5.59 16.98
N HIS A 164 -2.17 6.47 16.95
CA HIS A 164 -3.54 6.12 16.53
C HIS A 164 -4.12 4.90 17.25
N PRO A 165 -4.71 5.09 18.43
CA PRO A 165 -5.25 4.02 19.27
C PRO A 165 -6.29 3.17 18.52
N ARG A 166 -6.22 1.84 18.72
CA ARG A 166 -7.07 0.87 18.03
C ARG A 166 -7.66 -0.12 19.01
N LYS A 167 -8.89 -0.55 18.72
CA LYS A 167 -9.51 -1.69 19.38
C LYS A 167 -9.45 -2.88 18.43
N LEU A 168 -8.77 -3.94 18.85
CA LEU A 168 -8.63 -5.16 18.06
C LEU A 168 -9.89 -6.02 18.19
N THR A 169 -10.14 -6.87 17.17
CA THR A 169 -11.16 -7.92 17.28
C THR A 169 -10.72 -8.97 18.31
N GLN A 170 -11.68 -9.61 18.99
CA GLN A 170 -11.36 -10.65 19.98
C GLN A 170 -10.64 -11.83 19.33
N ASN A 171 -11.07 -12.21 18.14
CA ASN A 171 -10.45 -13.30 17.40
C ASN A 171 -8.98 -12.99 17.05
N PHE A 172 -8.69 -11.75 16.66
CA PHE A 172 -7.30 -11.35 16.34
C PHE A 172 -6.43 -11.29 17.60
N LYS A 173 -6.97 -10.85 18.75
CA LYS A 173 -6.27 -10.91 20.04
C LYS A 173 -5.91 -12.34 20.42
N ALA A 174 -6.86 -13.28 20.29
CA ALA A 174 -6.61 -14.69 20.55
C ALA A 174 -5.53 -15.27 19.62
N LEU A 175 -5.56 -14.89 18.33
CA LEU A 175 -4.57 -15.31 17.34
C LEU A 175 -3.17 -14.79 17.68
N THR A 176 -3.03 -13.50 18.02
CA THR A 176 -1.74 -12.90 18.40
C THR A 176 -1.19 -13.51 19.68
N ALA A 177 -2.06 -13.77 20.66
CA ALA A 177 -1.68 -14.43 21.91
C ALA A 177 -1.23 -15.89 21.69
N HIS A 178 -1.91 -16.61 20.78
CA HIS A 178 -1.57 -18.00 20.46
C HIS A 178 -0.19 -18.12 19.82
N TYR A 179 0.11 -17.26 18.84
CA TYR A 179 1.38 -17.29 18.10
C TYR A 179 2.50 -16.49 18.76
N GLY A 180 2.18 -15.57 19.67
CA GLY A 180 3.16 -14.78 20.40
C GLY A 180 3.82 -13.65 19.62
N PHE A 181 3.26 -13.20 18.48
CA PHE A 181 3.78 -12.06 17.74
C PHE A 181 3.16 -10.73 18.18
N LEU A 182 3.91 -9.64 18.02
CA LEU A 182 3.42 -8.29 18.29
C LEU A 182 2.79 -7.70 17.01
N PRO A 183 1.49 -7.37 17.02
CA PRO A 183 0.87 -6.70 15.89
C PRO A 183 1.22 -5.21 15.89
N GLU A 184 1.68 -4.70 14.76
CA GLU A 184 1.82 -3.28 14.46
C GLU A 184 0.86 -2.91 13.33
N PHE A 185 0.42 -1.65 13.31
CA PHE A 185 -0.49 -1.17 12.26
C PHE A 185 0.05 0.09 11.61
N CYS A 186 -0.09 0.16 10.29
CA CYS A 186 0.27 1.35 9.54
C CYS A 186 -0.61 2.54 9.96
N ASN A 187 -0.01 3.72 10.00
CA ASN A 187 -0.76 4.94 10.24
C ASN A 187 -1.72 5.22 9.09
N PRO A 188 -2.92 5.76 9.36
CA PRO A 188 -3.82 6.18 8.30
C PRO A 188 -3.11 7.15 7.34
N ALA A 189 -3.20 6.89 6.03
CA ALA A 189 -2.56 7.65 4.96
C ALA A 189 -1.01 7.60 4.89
N ALA A 190 -0.34 6.74 5.64
CA ALA A 190 1.12 6.56 5.60
C ALA A 190 1.53 5.43 4.64
N GLY A 191 1.26 5.58 3.35
CA GLY A 191 1.62 4.58 2.32
C GLY A 191 3.11 4.22 2.26
N ASN A 192 3.99 5.08 2.80
CA ASN A 192 5.43 4.83 2.84
C ASN A 192 5.81 3.68 3.79
N GLU A 193 5.00 3.43 4.82
CA GLU A 193 5.27 2.39 5.83
C GLU A 193 5.02 0.99 5.30
N LYS A 194 4.27 0.86 4.20
CA LYS A 194 3.80 -0.40 3.62
C LYS A 194 4.42 -0.75 2.26
N GLY A 195 5.30 0.09 1.75
CA GLY A 195 5.84 -0.01 0.39
C GLY A 195 6.43 -1.39 0.02
N SER A 196 6.94 -2.15 0.98
CA SER A 196 7.52 -3.48 0.73
C SER A 196 6.45 -4.52 0.38
N VAL A 197 5.38 -4.61 1.18
CA VAL A 197 4.33 -5.62 0.95
C VAL A 197 3.42 -5.25 -0.23
N GLU A 198 3.12 -3.97 -0.45
CA GLU A 198 2.37 -3.52 -1.64
C GLU A 198 3.12 -3.86 -2.94
N ASN A 199 4.43 -3.62 -2.95
CA ASN A 199 5.29 -4.04 -4.05
C ASN A 199 5.30 -5.56 -4.22
N ALA A 200 5.28 -6.33 -3.12
CA ALA A 200 5.22 -7.79 -3.13
C ALA A 200 3.92 -8.29 -3.76
N VAL A 201 2.77 -7.76 -3.33
CA VAL A 201 1.45 -8.07 -3.91
C VAL A 201 1.44 -7.81 -5.42
N GLY A 202 1.86 -6.61 -5.83
CA GLY A 202 1.92 -6.24 -7.25
C GLY A 202 2.89 -7.11 -8.06
N TRP A 203 4.03 -7.50 -7.49
CA TRP A 203 5.00 -8.39 -8.13
C TRP A 203 4.44 -9.80 -8.30
N ILE A 204 3.82 -10.35 -7.25
CA ILE A 204 3.21 -11.69 -7.26
C ILE A 204 2.11 -11.75 -8.32
N ARG A 205 1.21 -10.76 -8.37
CA ARG A 205 0.17 -10.69 -9.40
C ARG A 205 0.75 -10.78 -10.80
N ARG A 206 1.75 -9.97 -11.12
CA ARG A 206 2.35 -9.92 -12.46
C ARG A 206 3.15 -11.16 -12.85
N ASN A 207 3.78 -11.83 -11.89
CA ASN A 207 4.69 -12.91 -12.19
C ASN A 207 4.08 -14.31 -12.00
N PHE A 208 3.02 -14.45 -11.17
CA PHE A 208 2.38 -15.73 -10.90
C PHE A 208 0.95 -15.84 -11.42
N PHE A 209 0.22 -14.73 -11.52
CA PHE A 209 -1.19 -14.71 -11.92
C PHE A 209 -1.42 -14.01 -13.27
N CYS A 210 -0.38 -13.60 -13.96
CA CYS A 210 -0.43 -13.10 -15.32
C CYS A 210 0.53 -13.90 -16.21
N PRO A 211 0.05 -14.60 -17.28
CA PRO A 211 -1.36 -14.83 -17.62
C PRO A 211 -2.13 -15.60 -16.55
N LEU A 212 -3.48 -15.58 -16.64
CA LEU A 212 -4.36 -16.23 -15.66
C LEU A 212 -3.96 -17.70 -15.44
N ARG A 213 -3.77 -18.06 -14.18
CA ARG A 213 -3.46 -19.44 -13.79
C ARG A 213 -4.71 -20.30 -13.85
N ARG A 214 -4.56 -21.50 -14.37
CA ARG A 214 -5.62 -22.53 -14.39
C ARG A 214 -5.44 -23.44 -13.19
N PHE A 215 -6.53 -23.69 -12.49
CA PHE A 215 -6.61 -24.69 -11.44
C PHE A 215 -7.74 -25.64 -11.82
N ASN A 216 -7.42 -26.92 -11.87
CA ASN A 216 -8.39 -28.00 -11.99
C ASN A 216 -8.58 -28.50 -10.56
N GLY A 217 -9.83 -28.56 -10.11
CA GLY A 217 -10.20 -29.01 -8.77
C GLY A 217 -9.89 -30.49 -8.51
#